data_8ca295f44ba7c9d16b326394b5409886
#
_entry.id   8ca295f44ba7c9d16b326394b5409886
#
_cell.length_a   1.000
_cell.length_b   1.000
_cell.length_c   1.000
_cell.angle_alpha   90.00
_cell.angle_beta   90.00
_cell.angle_gamma   90.00
#
_symmetry.space_group_name_H-M   'P 1'
#
loop_
_entity.id
_entity.type
_entity.pdbx_description
1 polymer ?
#
loop_
_entity_poly.entity_id
_entity_poly.type
_entity_poly.pdbx_seq_one_letter_code
_entity_poly.pdbx_strand_id
1 'polypeptide(L)'
;FVRAHLEGCGFVHYNEKNEEYYFHALLADFFRAVFDSLPEEERKSRLLTAASGEEQYGEKIGAIRLFYRAGAYERIFRMPHTSYDLADIGDENTREMTLAILKNTPYEIKKRYPQSMVPLAFILFFLNETQALTETIGEIFSLLEQCPLSEAEKNSIRGETELLLSFTAYNDIAEMSRHHRAAYALLGGKASLINLKSTWTFGSPSVLCLYHAKAGELDEEMRRMDECMPIYYRLTDGHGSGAEYAMRAEAEFLRGNFDAAETAAHRTLFEARSKKQESLYQCGLYVLALLAVVRGDENALFDVLFSLSESAAENNEDMCRYTEDLFTSRIFVLIGRPEKAAEWLSRGDINENRLGAMTIPFAHMIYGGILLAQKKYAKLAAFCPFAEKAASVFPTVLPKVYFALYAALAQRALGNENEAEKELEKA
;
A
#
# COMPACT_ATOMS: atom_id res chain seq x y z
N PHE A 1 -31.84 -21.03 15.52
CA PHE A 1 -31.58 -22.43 15.90
C PHE A 1 -30.06 -22.72 15.95
N VAL A 2 -29.32 -22.48 14.91
CA VAL A 2 -27.85 -22.71 14.85
C VAL A 2 -27.11 -21.88 15.93
N ARG A 3 -27.41 -20.57 16.04
CA ARG A 3 -26.80 -19.67 17.01
C ARG A 3 -26.98 -20.16 18.44
N ALA A 4 -28.18 -20.55 18.85
CA ALA A 4 -28.48 -21.03 20.21
C ALA A 4 -27.74 -22.34 20.53
N HIS A 5 -27.46 -23.19 19.52
CA HIS A 5 -26.67 -24.41 19.70
C HIS A 5 -25.18 -24.13 19.81
N LEU A 6 -24.65 -23.16 19.05
CA LEU A 6 -23.26 -22.76 19.09
C LEU A 6 -22.93 -22.04 20.40
N GLU A 7 -23.78 -21.14 20.85
CA GLU A 7 -23.61 -20.39 22.11
C GLU A 7 -23.67 -21.29 23.36
N GLY A 8 -24.33 -22.45 23.25
CA GLY A 8 -24.34 -23.48 24.34
C GLY A 8 -23.12 -24.39 24.34
N CYS A 9 -22.27 -24.31 23.35
CA CYS A 9 -21.06 -25.13 23.22
C CYS A 9 -19.87 -24.42 23.86
N GLY A 10 -19.36 -24.89 24.98
CA GLY A 10 -18.21 -24.27 25.68
C GLY A 10 -16.90 -24.23 24.89
N PHE A 11 -16.87 -24.78 23.67
CA PHE A 11 -15.72 -24.77 22.77
C PHE A 11 -15.90 -23.83 21.56
N VAL A 12 -17.03 -23.10 21.49
CA VAL A 12 -17.30 -22.12 20.43
C VAL A 12 -17.47 -20.77 21.09
N HIS A 13 -16.72 -19.80 20.61
CA HIS A 13 -16.75 -18.42 21.09
C HIS A 13 -17.28 -17.50 19.99
N TYR A 14 -18.10 -16.53 20.37
CA TYR A 14 -18.55 -15.47 19.48
C TYR A 14 -17.75 -14.21 19.74
N ASN A 15 -17.20 -13.63 18.68
CA ASN A 15 -16.55 -12.32 18.72
C ASN A 15 -17.52 -11.26 18.24
N GLU A 16 -18.03 -10.44 19.16
CA GLU A 16 -18.99 -9.38 18.86
C GLU A 16 -18.41 -8.29 17.93
N LYS A 17 -17.09 -8.09 17.97
CA LYS A 17 -16.43 -7.06 17.14
C LYS A 17 -16.44 -7.39 15.66
N ASN A 18 -16.25 -8.68 15.34
CA ASN A 18 -16.17 -9.16 13.95
C ASN A 18 -17.43 -9.92 13.53
N GLU A 19 -18.41 -10.10 14.45
CA GLU A 19 -19.62 -10.91 14.25
C GLU A 19 -19.33 -12.36 13.82
N GLU A 20 -18.20 -12.92 14.30
CA GLU A 20 -17.69 -14.23 13.90
C GLU A 20 -17.71 -15.25 15.05
N TYR A 21 -17.94 -16.51 14.70
CA TYR A 21 -17.75 -17.64 15.61
C TYR A 21 -16.40 -18.30 15.36
N TYR A 22 -15.67 -18.58 16.43
CA TYR A 22 -14.41 -19.32 16.36
C TYR A 22 -14.38 -20.47 17.36
N PHE A 23 -13.71 -21.55 16.98
CA PHE A 23 -13.51 -22.70 17.84
C PHE A 23 -12.39 -22.43 18.85
N HIS A 24 -12.55 -22.95 20.07
CA HIS A 24 -11.43 -23.07 20.98
C HIS A 24 -10.26 -23.82 20.31
N ALA A 25 -9.02 -23.40 20.54
CA ALA A 25 -7.84 -23.93 19.84
C ALA A 25 -7.78 -25.47 19.84
N LEU A 26 -8.02 -26.12 20.97
CA LEU A 26 -8.01 -27.59 21.09
C LEU A 26 -9.05 -28.26 20.18
N LEU A 27 -10.26 -27.68 20.06
CA LEU A 27 -11.29 -28.23 19.18
C LEU A 27 -10.96 -27.99 17.73
N ALA A 28 -10.40 -26.83 17.39
CA ALA A 28 -9.91 -26.54 16.04
C ALA A 28 -8.81 -27.52 15.63
N ASP A 29 -7.85 -27.80 16.51
CA ASP A 29 -6.77 -28.76 16.25
C ASP A 29 -7.28 -30.19 16.10
N PHE A 30 -8.26 -30.59 16.92
CA PHE A 30 -8.93 -31.87 16.76
C PHE A 30 -9.61 -31.99 15.40
N PHE A 31 -10.39 -30.99 14.98
CA PHE A 31 -11.04 -31.02 13.67
C PHE A 31 -10.04 -31.01 12.51
N ARG A 32 -8.92 -30.28 12.65
CA ARG A 32 -7.84 -30.32 11.65
C ARG A 32 -7.26 -31.73 11.53
N ALA A 33 -6.94 -32.37 12.65
CA ALA A 33 -6.41 -33.74 12.67
C ALA A 33 -7.41 -34.75 12.05
N VAL A 34 -8.70 -34.63 12.37
CA VAL A 34 -9.76 -35.46 11.78
C VAL A 34 -9.82 -35.23 10.25
N PHE A 35 -9.83 -33.97 9.82
CA PHE A 35 -9.85 -33.60 8.40
C PHE A 35 -8.63 -34.16 7.66
N ASP A 36 -7.44 -34.02 8.22
CA ASP A 36 -6.19 -34.50 7.64
C ASP A 36 -6.11 -36.03 7.56
N SER A 37 -6.85 -36.74 8.42
CA SER A 37 -6.95 -38.21 8.39
C SER A 37 -7.91 -38.75 7.32
N LEU A 38 -8.74 -37.89 6.69
CA LEU A 38 -9.67 -38.31 5.65
C LEU A 38 -8.94 -38.69 4.35
N PRO A 39 -9.49 -39.59 3.55
CA PRO A 39 -9.01 -39.87 2.20
C PRO A 39 -8.93 -38.57 1.37
N GLU A 40 -7.96 -38.50 0.47
CA GLU A 40 -7.70 -37.31 -0.37
C GLU A 40 -8.94 -36.82 -1.12
N GLU A 41 -9.67 -37.73 -1.75
CA GLU A 41 -10.91 -37.43 -2.49
C GLU A 41 -12.00 -36.85 -1.58
N GLU A 42 -12.12 -37.34 -0.35
CA GLU A 42 -13.08 -36.81 0.61
C GLU A 42 -12.68 -35.44 1.12
N ARG A 43 -11.39 -35.22 1.43
CA ARG A 43 -10.86 -33.91 1.77
C ARG A 43 -11.13 -32.88 0.66
N LYS A 44 -10.83 -33.26 -0.58
CA LYS A 44 -11.07 -32.41 -1.76
C LYS A 44 -12.55 -32.07 -1.92
N SER A 45 -13.44 -33.08 -1.80
CA SER A 45 -14.89 -32.86 -1.88
C SER A 45 -15.39 -31.89 -0.80
N ARG A 46 -14.93 -32.03 0.44
CA ARG A 46 -15.29 -31.13 1.55
C ARG A 46 -14.77 -29.71 1.33
N LEU A 47 -13.52 -29.56 0.87
CA LEU A 47 -12.95 -28.24 0.50
C LEU A 47 -13.76 -27.57 -0.60
N LEU A 48 -14.14 -28.29 -1.65
CA LEU A 48 -14.96 -27.77 -2.75
C LEU A 48 -16.35 -27.34 -2.28
N THR A 49 -16.97 -28.09 -1.40
CA THR A 49 -18.27 -27.75 -0.80
C THR A 49 -18.17 -26.47 0.03
N ALA A 50 -17.17 -26.38 0.90
CA ALA A 50 -16.94 -25.20 1.71
C ALA A 50 -16.61 -23.98 0.83
N ALA A 51 -15.71 -24.13 -0.16
CA ALA A 51 -15.36 -23.06 -1.09
C ALA A 51 -16.57 -22.53 -1.87
N SER A 52 -17.49 -23.43 -2.28
CA SER A 52 -18.72 -23.02 -2.97
C SER A 52 -19.69 -22.29 -2.04
N GLY A 53 -19.69 -22.63 -0.75
CA GLY A 53 -20.42 -21.89 0.27
C GLY A 53 -19.88 -20.47 0.45
N GLU A 54 -18.57 -20.33 0.65
CA GLU A 54 -17.90 -19.02 0.76
C GLU A 54 -18.19 -18.15 -0.51
N GLU A 55 -18.01 -18.72 -1.70
CA GLU A 55 -18.32 -18.03 -2.97
C GLU A 55 -19.79 -17.54 -3.02
N GLN A 56 -20.74 -18.35 -2.56
CA GLN A 56 -22.16 -18.00 -2.54
C GLN A 56 -22.48 -16.88 -1.55
N TYR A 57 -21.77 -16.80 -0.43
CA TYR A 57 -21.92 -15.74 0.57
C TYR A 57 -21.10 -14.49 0.24
N GLY A 58 -20.31 -14.51 -0.85
CA GLY A 58 -19.50 -13.36 -1.28
C GLY A 58 -18.11 -13.29 -0.62
N GLU A 59 -17.75 -14.30 0.20
CA GLU A 59 -16.46 -14.40 0.88
C GLU A 59 -15.37 -14.91 -0.06
N LYS A 60 -14.98 -14.08 -1.02
CA LYS A 60 -14.10 -14.47 -2.14
C LYS A 60 -12.72 -14.95 -1.69
N ILE A 61 -12.10 -14.29 -0.68
CA ILE A 61 -10.77 -14.67 -0.17
C ILE A 61 -10.84 -16.11 0.40
N GLY A 62 -11.84 -16.38 1.24
CA GLY A 62 -12.08 -17.72 1.80
C GLY A 62 -12.28 -18.77 0.71
N ALA A 63 -13.11 -18.44 -0.28
CA ALA A 63 -13.37 -19.33 -1.43
C ALA A 63 -12.08 -19.64 -2.22
N ILE A 64 -11.27 -18.63 -2.54
CA ILE A 64 -10.01 -18.79 -3.28
C ILE A 64 -9.02 -19.66 -2.52
N ARG A 65 -8.85 -19.44 -1.21
CA ARG A 65 -7.98 -20.26 -0.36
C ARG A 65 -8.40 -21.72 -0.33
N LEU A 66 -9.70 -21.98 -0.25
CA LEU A 66 -10.25 -23.36 -0.24
C LEU A 66 -10.14 -24.01 -1.60
N PHE A 67 -10.43 -23.30 -2.72
CA PHE A 67 -10.20 -23.81 -4.07
C PHE A 67 -8.73 -24.10 -4.35
N TYR A 68 -7.82 -23.24 -3.88
CA TYR A 68 -6.38 -23.48 -3.98
C TYR A 68 -5.99 -24.79 -3.27
N ARG A 69 -6.42 -24.98 -2.02
CA ARG A 69 -6.15 -26.20 -1.24
C ARG A 69 -6.76 -27.46 -1.89
N ALA A 70 -7.87 -27.31 -2.60
CA ALA A 70 -8.50 -28.39 -3.35
C ALA A 70 -7.86 -28.65 -4.73
N GLY A 71 -6.88 -27.84 -5.16
CA GLY A 71 -6.31 -27.88 -6.50
C GLY A 71 -7.30 -27.52 -7.62
N ALA A 72 -8.36 -26.78 -7.28
CA ALA A 72 -9.44 -26.44 -8.20
C ALA A 72 -9.16 -25.08 -8.91
N TYR A 73 -8.03 -24.98 -9.60
CA TYR A 73 -7.54 -23.74 -10.21
C TYR A 73 -8.51 -23.15 -11.24
N GLU A 74 -9.23 -23.96 -12.00
CA GLU A 74 -10.25 -23.47 -12.94
C GLU A 74 -11.36 -22.69 -12.22
N ARG A 75 -11.74 -23.10 -11.00
CA ARG A 75 -12.75 -22.39 -10.21
C ARG A 75 -12.24 -21.00 -9.79
N ILE A 76 -10.97 -20.88 -9.45
CA ILE A 76 -10.31 -19.59 -9.12
C ILE A 76 -10.33 -18.69 -10.35
N PHE A 77 -9.88 -19.20 -11.50
CA PHE A 77 -9.79 -18.41 -12.74
C PHE A 77 -11.17 -18.03 -13.32
N ARG A 78 -12.19 -18.83 -13.09
CA ARG A 78 -13.56 -18.56 -13.53
C ARG A 78 -14.25 -17.51 -12.67
N MET A 79 -13.91 -17.42 -11.39
CA MET A 79 -14.53 -16.48 -10.43
C MET A 79 -14.08 -15.05 -10.74
N PRO A 80 -15.02 -14.08 -10.89
CA PRO A 80 -14.63 -12.67 -10.97
C PRO A 80 -13.98 -12.22 -9.66
N HIS A 81 -12.73 -11.82 -9.75
CA HIS A 81 -11.98 -11.33 -8.58
C HIS A 81 -11.14 -10.10 -8.94
N THR A 82 -10.86 -9.30 -7.93
CA THR A 82 -9.94 -8.17 -7.98
C THR A 82 -8.67 -8.51 -7.21
N SER A 83 -7.65 -7.69 -7.32
CA SER A 83 -6.44 -7.82 -6.49
C SER A 83 -6.75 -7.78 -4.99
N TYR A 84 -7.79 -7.05 -4.59
CA TYR A 84 -8.24 -6.95 -3.19
C TYR A 84 -8.91 -8.20 -2.66
N ASP A 85 -9.57 -8.96 -3.54
CA ASP A 85 -10.15 -10.26 -3.18
C ASP A 85 -9.08 -11.34 -2.98
N LEU A 86 -7.83 -11.07 -3.37
CA LEU A 86 -6.70 -12.00 -3.30
C LEU A 86 -5.66 -11.62 -2.26
N ALA A 87 -5.58 -10.33 -1.92
CA ALA A 87 -4.52 -9.78 -1.09
C ALA A 87 -5.00 -9.50 0.33
N ASP A 88 -4.74 -10.40 1.22
CA ASP A 88 -4.42 -10.03 2.59
C ASP A 88 -2.90 -9.77 2.62
N ILE A 89 -2.48 -8.51 2.43
CA ILE A 89 -1.07 -8.11 2.27
C ILE A 89 -0.23 -8.50 3.51
N GLY A 90 -0.86 -8.78 4.65
CA GLY A 90 -0.21 -9.24 5.87
C GLY A 90 -0.12 -10.76 6.03
N ASP A 91 -0.72 -11.55 5.15
CA ASP A 91 -0.70 -13.02 5.23
C ASP A 91 0.54 -13.57 4.49
N GLU A 92 1.47 -14.16 5.25
CA GLU A 92 2.65 -14.83 4.70
C GLU A 92 2.32 -15.88 3.63
N ASN A 93 1.11 -16.46 3.67
CA ASN A 93 0.67 -17.45 2.71
C ASN A 93 0.23 -16.85 1.36
N THR A 94 -0.09 -15.56 1.28
CA THR A 94 -0.55 -14.91 0.03
C THR A 94 0.50 -15.01 -1.07
N ARG A 95 1.77 -14.81 -0.74
CA ARG A 95 2.89 -14.95 -1.68
C ARG A 95 2.97 -16.36 -2.26
N GLU A 96 3.04 -17.36 -1.40
CA GLU A 96 3.16 -18.76 -1.82
C GLU A 96 1.93 -19.18 -2.64
N MET A 97 0.74 -18.83 -2.19
CA MET A 97 -0.53 -19.14 -2.86
C MET A 97 -0.58 -18.50 -4.26
N THR A 98 -0.24 -17.22 -4.40
CA THR A 98 -0.25 -16.50 -5.68
C THR A 98 0.70 -17.15 -6.69
N LEU A 99 1.94 -17.39 -6.28
CA LEU A 99 2.95 -18.05 -7.11
C LEU A 99 2.52 -19.48 -7.52
N ALA A 100 1.94 -20.23 -6.57
CA ALA A 100 1.46 -21.58 -6.84
C ALA A 100 0.24 -21.61 -7.76
N ILE A 101 -0.71 -20.69 -7.62
CA ILE A 101 -1.85 -20.53 -8.53
C ILE A 101 -1.35 -20.26 -9.95
N LEU A 102 -0.46 -19.30 -10.13
CA LEU A 102 0.13 -18.97 -11.44
C LEU A 102 0.88 -20.14 -12.05
N LYS A 103 1.71 -20.83 -11.26
CA LYS A 103 2.54 -21.95 -11.70
C LYS A 103 1.73 -23.19 -12.04
N ASN A 104 0.75 -23.54 -11.21
CA ASN A 104 0.05 -24.83 -11.30
C ASN A 104 -1.23 -24.79 -12.14
N THR A 105 -1.72 -23.59 -12.52
CA THR A 105 -2.88 -23.49 -13.41
C THR A 105 -2.50 -23.92 -14.82
N PRO A 106 -3.19 -24.91 -15.40
CA PRO A 106 -2.95 -25.37 -16.78
C PRO A 106 -3.09 -24.23 -17.80
N TYR A 107 -2.24 -24.25 -18.83
CA TYR A 107 -2.24 -23.25 -19.91
C TYR A 107 -3.62 -23.05 -20.56
N GLU A 108 -4.37 -24.15 -20.81
CA GLU A 108 -5.71 -24.07 -21.42
C GLU A 108 -6.73 -23.34 -20.53
N ILE A 109 -6.57 -23.38 -19.19
CA ILE A 109 -7.41 -22.63 -18.28
C ILE A 109 -7.02 -21.14 -18.32
N LYS A 110 -5.74 -20.83 -18.27
CA LYS A 110 -5.25 -19.46 -18.42
C LYS A 110 -5.68 -18.83 -19.74
N LYS A 111 -5.60 -19.58 -20.84
CA LYS A 111 -6.04 -19.17 -22.18
C LYS A 111 -7.55 -18.90 -22.24
N ARG A 112 -8.35 -19.64 -21.48
CA ARG A 112 -9.80 -19.45 -21.41
C ARG A 112 -10.21 -18.26 -20.56
N TYR A 113 -9.43 -17.96 -19.52
CA TYR A 113 -9.70 -16.89 -18.55
C TYR A 113 -8.50 -15.97 -18.35
N PRO A 114 -7.93 -15.35 -19.40
CA PRO A 114 -6.71 -14.53 -19.27
C PRO A 114 -6.91 -13.30 -18.41
N GLN A 115 -8.13 -12.77 -18.27
CA GLN A 115 -8.48 -11.66 -17.39
C GLN A 115 -8.10 -11.90 -15.93
N SER A 116 -8.14 -13.16 -15.46
CA SER A 116 -7.82 -13.53 -14.07
C SER A 116 -6.33 -13.49 -13.76
N MET A 117 -5.48 -13.37 -14.79
CA MET A 117 -4.05 -13.18 -14.62
C MET A 117 -3.69 -11.78 -14.12
N VAL A 118 -4.47 -10.75 -14.50
CA VAL A 118 -4.14 -9.35 -14.19
C VAL A 118 -4.19 -9.06 -12.68
N PRO A 119 -5.24 -9.44 -11.91
CA PRO A 119 -5.24 -9.28 -10.46
C PRO A 119 -4.10 -10.05 -9.78
N LEU A 120 -3.76 -11.25 -10.25
CA LEU A 120 -2.63 -12.02 -9.71
C LEU A 120 -1.29 -11.32 -9.96
N ALA A 121 -1.10 -10.75 -11.16
CA ALA A 121 0.07 -9.94 -11.49
C ALA A 121 0.15 -8.67 -10.62
N PHE A 122 -0.98 -8.04 -10.31
CA PHE A 122 -1.02 -6.87 -9.42
C PHE A 122 -0.59 -7.22 -7.99
N ILE A 123 -0.95 -8.40 -7.48
CA ILE A 123 -0.45 -8.90 -6.19
C ILE A 123 1.07 -9.09 -6.23
N LEU A 124 1.61 -9.66 -7.30
CA LEU A 124 3.07 -9.81 -7.46
C LEU A 124 3.80 -8.47 -7.40
N PHE A 125 3.20 -7.40 -7.92
CA PHE A 125 3.73 -6.04 -7.78
C PHE A 125 3.82 -5.64 -6.29
N PHE A 126 2.76 -5.79 -5.51
CA PHE A 126 2.76 -5.46 -4.07
C PHE A 126 3.73 -6.31 -3.25
N LEU A 127 3.89 -7.58 -3.65
CA LEU A 127 4.84 -8.51 -3.01
C LEU A 127 6.29 -8.32 -3.47
N ASN A 128 6.55 -7.32 -4.34
CA ASN A 128 7.87 -7.05 -4.91
C ASN A 128 8.48 -8.26 -5.66
N GLU A 129 7.63 -9.13 -6.20
CA GLU A 129 8.03 -10.33 -6.98
C GLU A 129 8.30 -9.95 -8.45
N THR A 130 9.32 -9.12 -8.67
CA THR A 130 9.60 -8.46 -9.97
C THR A 130 9.77 -9.45 -11.13
N GLN A 131 10.47 -10.56 -10.92
CA GLN A 131 10.67 -11.56 -11.97
C GLN A 131 9.36 -12.24 -12.34
N ALA A 132 8.60 -12.74 -11.36
CA ALA A 132 7.32 -13.40 -11.57
C ALA A 132 6.31 -12.44 -12.20
N LEU A 133 6.30 -11.18 -11.81
CA LEU A 133 5.48 -10.12 -12.41
C LEU A 133 5.79 -9.96 -13.91
N THR A 134 7.06 -9.82 -14.26
CA THR A 134 7.50 -9.65 -15.66
C THR A 134 7.10 -10.86 -16.52
N GLU A 135 7.34 -12.07 -16.00
CA GLU A 135 6.96 -13.31 -16.67
C GLU A 135 5.44 -13.41 -16.86
N THR A 136 4.65 -13.06 -15.82
CA THR A 136 3.19 -13.08 -15.86
C THR A 136 2.63 -12.08 -16.86
N ILE A 137 3.16 -10.86 -16.93
CA ILE A 137 2.76 -9.85 -17.93
C ILE A 137 3.05 -10.34 -19.33
N GLY A 138 4.24 -10.92 -19.57
CA GLY A 138 4.58 -11.52 -20.86
C GLY A 138 3.63 -12.66 -21.26
N GLU A 139 3.25 -13.52 -20.28
CA GLU A 139 2.27 -14.59 -20.49
C GLU A 139 0.89 -14.02 -20.84
N ILE A 140 0.42 -12.95 -20.16
CA ILE A 140 -0.85 -12.28 -20.47
C ILE A 140 -0.88 -11.87 -21.96
N PHE A 141 0.12 -11.15 -22.43
CA PHE A 141 0.15 -10.69 -23.83
C PHE A 141 0.18 -11.87 -24.81
N SER A 142 0.97 -12.91 -24.54
CA SER A 142 1.02 -14.13 -25.36
C SER A 142 -0.34 -14.86 -25.42
N LEU A 143 -1.03 -14.95 -24.29
CA LEU A 143 -2.36 -15.57 -24.22
C LEU A 143 -3.40 -14.77 -25.03
N LEU A 144 -3.33 -13.43 -25.02
CA LEU A 144 -4.27 -12.59 -25.77
C LEU A 144 -4.15 -12.74 -27.28
N GLU A 145 -3.00 -13.16 -27.80
CA GLU A 145 -2.85 -13.46 -29.23
C GLU A 145 -3.59 -14.73 -29.64
N GLN A 146 -3.74 -15.68 -28.70
CA GLN A 146 -4.22 -17.03 -28.98
C GLN A 146 -5.60 -17.34 -28.38
N CYS A 147 -6.11 -16.48 -27.47
CA CYS A 147 -7.39 -16.73 -26.81
C CYS A 147 -8.60 -16.47 -27.73
N PRO A 148 -9.74 -17.16 -27.51
CA PRO A 148 -10.94 -17.02 -28.35
C PRO A 148 -11.81 -15.79 -27.98
N LEU A 149 -11.25 -14.81 -27.31
CA LEU A 149 -11.96 -13.59 -26.89
C LEU A 149 -12.13 -12.62 -28.06
N SER A 150 -13.18 -11.82 -28.01
CA SER A 150 -13.38 -10.70 -28.91
C SER A 150 -12.30 -9.61 -28.72
N GLU A 151 -12.06 -8.78 -29.74
CA GLU A 151 -11.07 -7.68 -29.60
C GLU A 151 -11.46 -6.71 -28.50
N ALA A 152 -12.74 -6.50 -28.21
CA ALA A 152 -13.18 -5.65 -27.11
C ALA A 152 -12.76 -6.23 -25.75
N GLU A 153 -12.93 -7.54 -25.54
CA GLU A 153 -12.48 -8.23 -24.32
C GLU A 153 -10.95 -8.22 -24.20
N LYS A 154 -10.24 -8.48 -25.31
CA LYS A 154 -8.76 -8.38 -25.34
C LYS A 154 -8.27 -6.99 -25.01
N ASN A 155 -8.92 -5.95 -25.55
CA ASN A 155 -8.57 -4.57 -25.27
C ASN A 155 -8.86 -4.20 -23.81
N SER A 156 -9.92 -4.75 -23.21
CA SER A 156 -10.17 -4.59 -21.77
C SER A 156 -9.01 -5.15 -20.94
N ILE A 157 -8.55 -6.37 -21.24
CA ILE A 157 -7.44 -6.99 -20.52
C ILE A 157 -6.13 -6.24 -20.76
N ARG A 158 -5.85 -5.83 -22.01
CA ARG A 158 -4.67 -5.00 -22.34
C ARG A 158 -4.69 -3.67 -21.56
N GLY A 159 -5.86 -3.03 -21.49
CA GLY A 159 -6.00 -1.76 -20.77
C GLY A 159 -5.77 -1.88 -19.26
N GLU A 160 -6.30 -2.94 -18.63
CA GLU A 160 -5.99 -3.22 -17.22
C GLU A 160 -4.51 -3.58 -17.01
N THR A 161 -3.89 -4.28 -17.97
CA THR A 161 -2.45 -4.58 -17.93
C THR A 161 -1.61 -3.32 -18.11
N GLU A 162 -2.02 -2.39 -18.98
CA GLU A 162 -1.36 -1.08 -19.11
C GLU A 162 -1.46 -0.29 -17.80
N LEU A 163 -2.60 -0.32 -17.11
CA LEU A 163 -2.73 0.30 -15.79
C LEU A 163 -1.78 -0.35 -14.78
N LEU A 164 -1.65 -1.68 -14.76
CA LEU A 164 -0.67 -2.37 -13.94
C LEU A 164 0.77 -1.95 -14.28
N LEU A 165 1.12 -1.83 -15.56
CA LEU A 165 2.44 -1.38 -16.02
C LEU A 165 2.77 0.04 -15.52
N SER A 166 1.77 0.92 -15.32
CA SER A 166 2.00 2.23 -14.74
C SER A 166 2.61 2.16 -13.34
N PHE A 167 2.29 1.15 -12.56
CA PHE A 167 2.88 0.95 -11.23
C PHE A 167 4.33 0.46 -11.29
N THR A 168 4.73 -0.26 -12.35
CA THR A 168 6.13 -0.66 -12.55
C THR A 168 7.03 0.53 -12.93
N ALA A 169 6.43 1.59 -13.49
CA ALA A 169 7.08 2.88 -13.77
C ALA A 169 7.02 3.84 -12.56
N TYR A 170 6.79 3.32 -11.35
CA TYR A 170 6.56 4.09 -10.14
C TYR A 170 7.53 5.27 -9.99
N ASN A 171 6.95 6.42 -9.65
CA ASN A 171 7.45 7.78 -9.51
C ASN A 171 8.07 8.45 -10.76
N ASP A 172 8.15 7.80 -11.90
CA ASP A 172 8.27 8.49 -13.18
C ASP A 172 6.87 8.90 -13.69
N ILE A 173 6.40 10.08 -13.27
CA ILE A 173 5.04 10.57 -13.53
C ILE A 173 4.72 10.59 -15.03
N ALA A 174 5.68 10.93 -15.87
CA ALA A 174 5.50 10.99 -17.32
C ALA A 174 5.31 9.59 -17.93
N GLU A 175 6.11 8.63 -17.51
CA GLU A 175 6.00 7.25 -17.97
C GLU A 175 4.74 6.58 -17.41
N MET A 176 4.40 6.80 -16.15
CA MET A 176 3.11 6.36 -15.58
C MET A 176 1.94 6.90 -16.41
N SER A 177 1.97 8.19 -16.79
CA SER A 177 0.91 8.81 -17.58
C SER A 177 0.83 8.26 -19.01
N ARG A 178 1.94 7.83 -19.60
CA ARG A 178 1.93 7.14 -20.89
C ARG A 178 1.08 5.88 -20.82
N HIS A 179 1.28 5.08 -19.80
CA HIS A 179 0.50 3.88 -19.52
C HIS A 179 -0.98 4.21 -19.22
N HIS A 180 -1.25 5.25 -18.42
CA HIS A 180 -2.62 5.68 -18.14
C HIS A 180 -3.39 6.08 -19.39
N ARG A 181 -2.74 6.77 -20.35
CA ARG A 181 -3.35 7.13 -21.65
C ARG A 181 -3.62 5.92 -22.51
N ALA A 182 -2.68 4.96 -22.56
CA ALA A 182 -2.86 3.70 -23.26
C ALA A 182 -4.02 2.89 -22.67
N ALA A 183 -4.07 2.75 -21.33
CA ALA A 183 -5.16 2.10 -20.63
C ALA A 183 -6.52 2.75 -20.93
N TYR A 184 -6.59 4.09 -20.85
CA TYR A 184 -7.82 4.83 -21.12
C TYR A 184 -8.32 4.63 -22.56
N ALA A 185 -7.41 4.64 -23.53
CA ALA A 185 -7.77 4.41 -24.95
C ALA A 185 -8.28 2.97 -25.20
N LEU A 186 -7.68 1.98 -24.54
CA LEU A 186 -8.04 0.57 -24.69
C LEU A 186 -9.35 0.22 -23.98
N LEU A 187 -9.56 0.74 -22.76
CA LEU A 187 -10.73 0.46 -21.95
C LEU A 187 -11.97 1.20 -22.44
N GLY A 188 -11.81 2.36 -23.10
CA GLY A 188 -12.93 3.21 -23.49
C GLY A 188 -13.77 3.71 -22.31
N GLY A 189 -13.27 3.58 -21.06
CA GLY A 189 -13.99 3.88 -19.84
C GLY A 189 -13.12 3.73 -18.60
N LYS A 190 -13.76 3.31 -17.50
CA LYS A 190 -13.09 3.14 -16.19
C LYS A 190 -12.42 1.78 -16.08
N ALA A 191 -11.26 1.77 -15.43
CA ALA A 191 -10.58 0.56 -15.03
C ALA A 191 -11.31 -0.14 -13.87
N SER A 192 -11.19 -1.46 -13.81
CA SER A 192 -11.72 -2.28 -12.74
C SER A 192 -10.66 -2.75 -11.73
N LEU A 193 -9.38 -2.68 -12.12
CA LEU A 193 -8.25 -3.14 -11.30
C LEU A 193 -8.11 -2.34 -10.01
N ILE A 194 -8.41 -1.04 -10.03
CA ILE A 194 -8.25 -0.14 -8.88
C ILE A 194 -9.59 0.06 -8.18
N ASN A 195 -9.58 -0.17 -6.86
CA ASN A 195 -10.69 0.15 -5.98
C ASN A 195 -10.52 1.57 -5.44
N LEU A 196 -11.58 2.39 -5.50
CA LEU A 196 -11.60 3.74 -4.94
C LEU A 196 -11.26 3.81 -3.45
N LYS A 197 -11.53 2.73 -2.71
CA LYS A 197 -11.23 2.65 -1.27
C LYS A 197 -9.76 2.36 -0.98
N SER A 198 -8.99 1.89 -1.97
CA SER A 198 -7.57 1.63 -1.75
C SER A 198 -6.79 2.90 -1.47
N THR A 199 -5.69 2.77 -0.72
CA THR A 199 -4.82 3.89 -0.39
C THR A 199 -3.95 4.26 -1.59
N TRP A 200 -4.19 5.43 -2.20
CA TRP A 200 -3.36 5.93 -3.30
C TRP A 200 -1.90 6.18 -2.88
N THR A 201 -1.69 6.51 -1.61
CA THR A 201 -0.38 6.89 -1.05
C THR A 201 0.44 5.71 -0.53
N PHE A 202 0.00 4.47 -0.71
CA PHE A 202 0.67 3.27 -0.16
C PHE A 202 0.95 3.37 1.35
N GLY A 203 0.11 4.12 2.07
CA GLY A 203 0.25 4.35 3.51
C GLY A 203 1.18 5.49 3.90
N SER A 204 1.72 6.28 2.96
CA SER A 204 2.52 7.46 3.27
C SER A 204 1.64 8.68 3.51
N PRO A 205 1.87 9.50 4.55
CA PRO A 205 1.23 10.80 4.70
C PRO A 205 1.90 11.90 3.85
N SER A 206 2.99 11.58 3.15
CA SER A 206 3.76 12.52 2.33
C SER A 206 3.77 12.11 0.87
N VAL A 207 3.13 12.90 0.01
CA VAL A 207 3.15 12.73 -1.45
C VAL A 207 4.52 13.11 -2.01
N LEU A 208 5.18 14.08 -1.42
CA LEU A 208 6.52 14.51 -1.83
C LEU A 208 7.56 13.41 -1.65
N CYS A 209 7.50 12.68 -0.52
CA CYS A 209 8.37 11.51 -0.31
C CYS A 209 8.13 10.38 -1.31
N LEU A 210 6.93 10.29 -1.87
CA LEU A 210 6.59 9.27 -2.87
C LEU A 210 7.05 9.67 -4.28
N TYR A 211 6.89 10.94 -4.68
CA TYR A 211 6.96 11.35 -6.08
C TYR A 211 8.04 12.37 -6.41
N HIS A 212 8.76 12.93 -5.43
CA HIS A 212 9.97 13.73 -5.72
C HIS A 212 11.17 12.80 -5.87
N ALA A 213 11.44 12.39 -7.11
CA ALA A 213 12.41 11.37 -7.45
C ALA A 213 13.81 11.93 -7.78
N LYS A 214 13.88 13.17 -8.28
CA LYS A 214 15.12 13.76 -8.80
C LYS A 214 15.42 15.14 -8.22
N ALA A 215 16.58 15.28 -7.60
CA ALA A 215 17.04 16.56 -7.07
C ALA A 215 17.08 17.63 -8.17
N GLY A 216 16.55 18.83 -7.87
CA GLY A 216 16.47 19.94 -8.80
C GLY A 216 15.31 19.90 -9.81
N GLU A 217 14.53 18.80 -9.87
CA GLU A 217 13.40 18.67 -10.80
C GLU A 217 12.01 18.89 -10.15
N LEU A 218 11.94 19.33 -8.89
CA LEU A 218 10.68 19.44 -8.15
C LEU A 218 9.59 20.23 -8.88
N ASP A 219 9.93 21.39 -9.49
CA ASP A 219 8.97 22.21 -10.22
C ASP A 219 8.44 21.51 -11.47
N GLU A 220 9.30 20.78 -12.16
CA GLU A 220 8.93 19.99 -13.33
C GLU A 220 8.08 18.77 -12.93
N GLU A 221 8.40 18.11 -11.82
CA GLU A 221 7.62 16.99 -11.30
C GLU A 221 6.22 17.45 -10.85
N MET A 222 6.10 18.62 -10.19
CA MET A 222 4.81 19.20 -9.84
C MET A 222 4.00 19.56 -11.09
N ARG A 223 4.64 20.14 -12.11
CA ARG A 223 3.98 20.45 -13.40
C ARG A 223 3.46 19.18 -14.06
N ARG A 224 4.29 18.13 -14.11
CA ARG A 224 3.88 16.80 -14.63
C ARG A 224 2.72 16.21 -13.83
N MET A 225 2.71 16.36 -12.51
CA MET A 225 1.59 15.89 -11.67
C MET A 225 0.29 16.60 -12.08
N ASP A 226 0.30 17.94 -12.22
CA ASP A 226 -0.86 18.72 -12.66
C ASP A 226 -1.37 18.28 -14.05
N GLU A 227 -0.47 17.96 -14.99
CA GLU A 227 -0.82 17.58 -16.36
C GLU A 227 -1.29 16.12 -16.48
N CYS A 228 -0.76 15.23 -15.65
CA CYS A 228 -0.93 13.79 -15.79
C CYS A 228 -2.07 13.23 -14.94
N MET A 229 -2.30 13.76 -13.74
CA MET A 229 -3.33 13.22 -12.84
C MET A 229 -4.76 13.28 -13.40
N PRO A 230 -5.20 14.28 -14.19
CA PRO A 230 -6.55 14.29 -14.75
C PRO A 230 -6.92 13.08 -15.61
N ILE A 231 -5.97 12.46 -16.31
CA ILE A 231 -6.26 11.22 -17.07
C ILE A 231 -6.41 10.02 -16.14
N TYR A 232 -5.57 9.97 -15.10
CA TYR A 232 -5.67 8.93 -14.06
C TYR A 232 -7.02 9.00 -13.33
N TYR A 233 -7.46 10.18 -12.91
CA TYR A 233 -8.77 10.34 -12.24
C TYR A 233 -9.95 9.88 -13.11
N ARG A 234 -9.91 10.15 -14.40
CA ARG A 234 -10.94 9.66 -15.34
C ARG A 234 -10.91 8.15 -15.47
N LEU A 235 -9.71 7.56 -15.51
CA LEU A 235 -9.52 6.12 -15.62
C LEU A 235 -9.97 5.37 -14.37
N THR A 236 -9.80 5.96 -13.18
CA THR A 236 -9.98 5.29 -11.88
C THR A 236 -11.13 5.85 -11.04
N ASP A 237 -12.06 6.58 -11.67
CA ASP A 237 -13.23 7.18 -11.03
C ASP A 237 -12.92 8.20 -9.92
N GLY A 238 -11.74 8.80 -9.98
CA GLY A 238 -11.32 9.81 -9.01
C GLY A 238 -10.39 9.29 -7.91
N HIS A 239 -9.93 8.02 -8.01
CA HIS A 239 -8.88 7.53 -7.11
C HIS A 239 -7.65 8.44 -7.20
N GLY A 240 -7.10 8.84 -6.07
CA GLY A 240 -5.95 9.76 -6.01
C GLY A 240 -6.29 11.24 -6.16
N SER A 241 -7.57 11.64 -6.25
CA SER A 241 -7.97 13.06 -6.40
C SER A 241 -7.45 13.93 -5.27
N GLY A 242 -6.71 14.98 -5.64
CA GLY A 242 -6.05 15.91 -4.71
C GLY A 242 -4.54 15.68 -4.55
N ALA A 243 -3.97 14.67 -5.21
CA ALA A 243 -2.54 14.35 -5.11
C ALA A 243 -1.64 15.51 -5.56
N GLU A 244 -1.99 16.20 -6.63
CA GLU A 244 -1.27 17.36 -7.14
C GLU A 244 -1.23 18.51 -6.14
N TYR A 245 -2.32 18.71 -5.40
CA TYR A 245 -2.38 19.74 -4.35
C TYR A 245 -1.63 19.32 -3.10
N ALA A 246 -1.66 18.05 -2.73
CA ALA A 246 -0.87 17.52 -1.61
C ALA A 246 0.63 17.67 -1.87
N MET A 247 1.12 17.30 -3.06
CA MET A 247 2.52 17.49 -3.44
C MET A 247 2.92 18.97 -3.40
N ARG A 248 2.08 19.85 -3.93
CA ARG A 248 2.29 21.31 -3.90
C ARG A 248 2.32 21.86 -2.50
N ALA A 249 1.41 21.42 -1.63
CA ALA A 249 1.33 21.87 -0.25
C ALA A 249 2.64 21.56 0.52
N GLU A 250 3.18 20.36 0.37
CA GLU A 250 4.45 19.99 0.98
C GLU A 250 5.63 20.77 0.38
N ALA A 251 5.66 20.95 -0.95
CA ALA A 251 6.69 21.70 -1.65
C ALA A 251 6.73 23.18 -1.20
N GLU A 252 5.58 23.84 -1.15
CA GLU A 252 5.46 25.22 -0.68
C GLU A 252 5.80 25.37 0.81
N PHE A 253 5.44 24.37 1.64
CA PHE A 253 5.87 24.32 3.05
C PHE A 253 7.40 24.30 3.17
N LEU A 254 8.08 23.43 2.42
CA LEU A 254 9.55 23.34 2.43
C LEU A 254 10.24 24.60 1.90
N ARG A 255 9.58 25.36 1.02
CA ARG A 255 10.05 26.66 0.53
C ARG A 255 9.82 27.81 1.51
N GLY A 256 9.09 27.57 2.59
CA GLY A 256 8.68 28.61 3.55
C GLY A 256 7.51 29.47 3.09
N ASN A 257 6.83 29.10 2.02
CA ASN A 257 5.65 29.79 1.48
C ASN A 257 4.38 29.29 2.21
N PHE A 258 4.28 29.56 3.51
CA PHE A 258 3.29 28.93 4.40
C PHE A 258 1.84 29.20 4.02
N ASP A 259 1.50 30.39 3.50
CA ASP A 259 0.13 30.71 3.07
C ASP A 259 -0.26 29.93 1.80
N ALA A 260 0.68 29.75 0.88
CA ALA A 260 0.48 28.93 -0.30
C ALA A 260 0.36 27.43 0.06
N ALA A 261 1.18 26.96 1.00
CA ALA A 261 1.10 25.60 1.54
C ALA A 261 -0.24 25.32 2.19
N GLU A 262 -0.74 26.22 3.03
CA GLU A 262 -2.04 26.12 3.70
C GLU A 262 -3.20 26.10 2.69
N THR A 263 -3.17 27.00 1.71
CA THR A 263 -4.17 27.05 0.64
C THR A 263 -4.21 25.73 -0.12
N ALA A 264 -3.05 25.19 -0.50
CA ALA A 264 -2.96 23.92 -1.23
C ALA A 264 -3.40 22.73 -0.35
N ALA A 265 -3.06 22.73 0.95
CA ALA A 265 -3.50 21.70 1.89
C ALA A 265 -5.03 21.68 2.03
N HIS A 266 -5.68 22.84 2.21
CA HIS A 266 -7.14 22.91 2.25
C HIS A 266 -7.80 22.45 0.93
N ARG A 267 -7.17 22.73 -0.21
CA ARG A 267 -7.65 22.22 -1.48
C ARG A 267 -7.53 20.70 -1.58
N THR A 268 -6.43 20.14 -1.07
CA THR A 268 -6.27 18.68 -0.93
C THR A 268 -7.43 18.09 -0.12
N LEU A 269 -7.73 18.66 1.06
CA LEU A 269 -8.82 18.19 1.92
C LEU A 269 -10.18 18.22 1.21
N PHE A 270 -10.46 19.30 0.47
CA PHE A 270 -11.72 19.46 -0.28
C PHE A 270 -11.85 18.40 -1.38
N GLU A 271 -10.85 18.25 -2.24
CA GLU A 271 -10.86 17.28 -3.34
C GLU A 271 -10.94 15.84 -2.80
N ALA A 272 -10.12 15.51 -1.81
CA ALA A 272 -10.08 14.20 -1.19
C ALA A 272 -11.45 13.82 -0.57
N ARG A 273 -12.06 14.70 0.20
CA ARG A 273 -13.39 14.46 0.76
C ARG A 273 -14.47 14.29 -0.31
N SER A 274 -14.44 15.11 -1.37
CA SER A 274 -15.41 15.04 -2.47
C SER A 274 -15.40 13.69 -3.18
N LYS A 275 -14.27 13.00 -3.18
CA LYS A 275 -14.03 11.71 -3.84
C LYS A 275 -13.81 10.55 -2.84
N LYS A 276 -13.97 10.79 -1.54
CA LYS A 276 -13.75 9.79 -0.48
C LYS A 276 -12.35 9.18 -0.54
N GLN A 277 -11.34 10.02 -0.79
CA GLN A 277 -9.93 9.62 -0.87
C GLN A 277 -9.23 9.85 0.47
N GLU A 278 -9.40 8.91 1.39
CA GLU A 278 -8.98 9.06 2.78
C GLU A 278 -7.47 9.27 2.93
N SER A 279 -6.66 8.52 2.19
CA SER A 279 -5.19 8.66 2.26
C SER A 279 -4.71 10.06 1.86
N LEU A 280 -5.37 10.70 0.90
CA LEU A 280 -5.03 12.08 0.51
C LEU A 280 -5.61 13.11 1.48
N TYR A 281 -6.75 12.83 2.10
CA TYR A 281 -7.24 13.65 3.19
C TYR A 281 -6.23 13.72 4.33
N GLN A 282 -5.64 12.58 4.71
CA GLN A 282 -4.56 12.51 5.70
C GLN A 282 -3.30 13.27 5.25
N CYS A 283 -2.95 13.28 3.95
CA CYS A 283 -1.84 14.10 3.43
C CYS A 283 -2.09 15.60 3.59
N GLY A 284 -3.32 16.06 3.34
CA GLY A 284 -3.70 17.47 3.57
C GLY A 284 -3.58 17.85 5.05
N LEU A 285 -4.09 17.00 5.95
CA LEU A 285 -3.92 17.18 7.40
C LEU A 285 -2.45 17.19 7.83
N TYR A 286 -1.61 16.35 7.22
CA TYR A 286 -0.19 16.29 7.52
C TYR A 286 0.50 17.65 7.31
N VAL A 287 0.22 18.33 6.19
CA VAL A 287 0.79 19.67 5.93
C VAL A 287 0.24 20.70 6.91
N LEU A 288 -1.05 20.66 7.25
CA LEU A 288 -1.62 21.55 8.26
C LEU A 288 -0.99 21.34 9.65
N ALA A 289 -0.68 20.09 10.04
CA ALA A 289 0.04 19.80 11.26
C ALA A 289 1.47 20.37 11.25
N LEU A 290 2.19 20.24 10.11
CA LEU A 290 3.51 20.83 9.95
C LEU A 290 3.47 22.36 10.09
N LEU A 291 2.47 23.01 9.49
CA LEU A 291 2.23 24.46 9.60
C LEU A 291 1.95 24.89 11.05
N ALA A 292 1.09 24.13 11.75
CA ALA A 292 0.78 24.37 13.15
C ALA A 292 2.04 24.27 14.05
N VAL A 293 2.90 23.26 13.80
CA VAL A 293 4.17 23.09 14.52
C VAL A 293 5.10 24.28 14.29
N VAL A 294 5.29 24.72 13.04
CA VAL A 294 6.19 25.85 12.72
C VAL A 294 5.66 27.17 13.30
N ARG A 295 4.34 27.36 13.33
CA ARG A 295 3.70 28.55 13.90
C ARG A 295 3.63 28.50 15.43
N GLY A 296 3.91 27.37 16.06
CA GLY A 296 3.71 27.16 17.49
C GLY A 296 2.25 27.20 17.93
N ASP A 297 1.32 26.87 17.01
CA ASP A 297 -0.12 26.87 17.28
C ASP A 297 -0.58 25.50 17.79
N GLU A 298 -0.58 25.37 19.13
CA GLU A 298 -0.97 24.12 19.79
C GLU A 298 -2.45 23.76 19.57
N ASN A 299 -3.35 24.77 19.46
CA ASN A 299 -4.77 24.53 19.25
C ASN A 299 -5.02 23.99 17.83
N ALA A 300 -4.43 24.63 16.82
CA ALA A 300 -4.51 24.14 15.45
C ALA A 300 -3.92 22.73 15.32
N LEU A 301 -2.81 22.44 15.98
CA LEU A 301 -2.23 21.10 15.98
C LEU A 301 -3.17 20.06 16.61
N PHE A 302 -3.79 20.42 17.75
CA PHE A 302 -4.75 19.54 18.41
C PHE A 302 -5.95 19.22 17.50
N ASP A 303 -6.53 20.24 16.87
CA ASP A 303 -7.68 20.10 15.97
C ASP A 303 -7.34 19.20 14.77
N VAL A 304 -6.14 19.33 14.21
CA VAL A 304 -5.67 18.48 13.10
C VAL A 304 -5.48 17.03 13.56
N LEU A 305 -4.85 16.79 14.72
CA LEU A 305 -4.66 15.44 15.23
C LEU A 305 -5.98 14.77 15.62
N PHE A 306 -6.95 15.55 16.11
CA PHE A 306 -8.30 15.08 16.39
C PHE A 306 -9.00 14.64 15.09
N SER A 307 -8.97 15.50 14.05
CA SER A 307 -9.55 15.18 12.72
C SER A 307 -8.90 13.95 12.08
N LEU A 308 -7.58 13.75 12.29
CA LEU A 308 -6.87 12.56 11.83
C LEU A 308 -7.39 11.29 12.52
N SER A 309 -7.56 11.35 13.84
CA SER A 309 -8.05 10.19 14.62
C SER A 309 -9.50 9.84 14.28
N GLU A 310 -10.36 10.84 14.04
CA GLU A 310 -11.75 10.59 13.57
C GLU A 310 -11.74 9.88 12.21
N SER A 311 -10.94 10.38 11.27
CA SER A 311 -10.77 9.83 9.94
C SER A 311 -10.30 8.37 9.96
N ALA A 312 -9.29 8.06 10.77
CA ALA A 312 -8.76 6.70 10.92
C ALA A 312 -9.78 5.75 11.59
N ALA A 313 -10.61 6.25 12.52
CA ALA A 313 -11.66 5.46 13.18
C ALA A 313 -12.83 5.10 12.24
N GLU A 314 -13.15 5.96 11.27
CA GLU A 314 -14.18 5.70 10.26
C GLU A 314 -13.72 4.67 9.21
N ASN A 315 -12.40 4.55 9.01
CA ASN A 315 -11.79 3.62 8.07
C ASN A 315 -11.13 2.45 8.82
N ASN A 316 -11.74 1.28 8.72
CA ASN A 316 -11.24 0.05 9.39
C ASN A 316 -10.04 -0.61 8.66
N GLU A 317 -9.41 0.08 7.71
CA GLU A 317 -8.28 -0.44 6.95
C GLU A 317 -6.98 -0.28 7.75
N ASP A 318 -6.22 -1.36 7.90
CA ASP A 318 -4.93 -1.36 8.62
C ASP A 318 -3.93 -0.34 8.06
N MET A 319 -3.95 -0.12 6.74
CA MET A 319 -3.09 0.87 6.08
C MET A 319 -3.37 2.30 6.56
N CYS A 320 -4.63 2.68 6.81
CA CYS A 320 -4.97 4.00 7.35
C CYS A 320 -4.43 4.21 8.76
N ARG A 321 -4.41 3.14 9.58
CA ARG A 321 -3.80 3.18 10.93
C ARG A 321 -2.29 3.31 10.88
N TYR A 322 -1.62 2.62 9.95
CA TYR A 322 -0.17 2.81 9.77
C TYR A 322 0.17 4.20 9.26
N THR A 323 -0.68 4.80 8.39
CA THR A 323 -0.52 6.19 7.97
C THR A 323 -0.66 7.16 9.16
N GLU A 324 -1.65 6.96 10.04
CA GLU A 324 -1.82 7.72 11.27
C GLU A 324 -0.60 7.59 12.19
N ASP A 325 -0.08 6.37 12.39
CA ASP A 325 1.13 6.14 13.18
C ASP A 325 2.35 6.87 12.61
N LEU A 326 2.54 6.83 11.29
CA LEU A 326 3.63 7.54 10.61
C LEU A 326 3.49 9.05 10.76
N PHE A 327 2.30 9.58 10.50
CA PHE A 327 1.99 10.99 10.64
C PHE A 327 2.27 11.49 12.06
N THR A 328 1.58 10.89 13.04
CA THR A 328 1.68 11.32 14.45
C THR A 328 3.09 11.17 14.99
N SER A 329 3.78 10.07 14.67
CA SER A 329 5.16 9.85 15.08
C SER A 329 6.10 10.90 14.50
N ARG A 330 5.92 11.29 13.22
CA ARG A 330 6.71 12.38 12.61
C ARG A 330 6.50 13.69 13.35
N ILE A 331 5.26 14.05 13.66
CA ILE A 331 4.93 15.26 14.40
C ILE A 331 5.54 15.22 15.81
N PHE A 332 5.38 14.11 16.54
CA PHE A 332 5.96 13.97 17.88
C PHE A 332 7.49 14.08 17.89
N VAL A 333 8.17 13.52 16.89
CA VAL A 333 9.62 13.71 16.75
C VAL A 333 9.97 15.19 16.53
N LEU A 334 9.23 15.90 15.68
CA LEU A 334 9.48 17.33 15.38
C LEU A 334 9.28 18.24 16.60
N ILE A 335 8.30 17.95 17.46
CA ILE A 335 8.05 18.73 18.70
C ILE A 335 8.86 18.22 19.89
N GLY A 336 9.85 17.34 19.68
CA GLY A 336 10.75 16.86 20.73
C GLY A 336 10.13 15.83 21.70
N ARG A 337 9.08 15.11 21.29
CA ARG A 337 8.37 14.10 22.08
C ARG A 337 8.47 12.68 21.45
N PRO A 338 9.70 12.19 21.16
CA PRO A 338 9.89 10.91 20.47
C PRO A 338 9.34 9.69 21.25
N GLU A 339 9.12 9.83 22.55
CA GLU A 339 8.53 8.80 23.40
C GLU A 339 7.04 8.55 23.11
N LYS A 340 6.39 9.46 22.38
CA LYS A 340 5.00 9.31 21.93
C LYS A 340 4.87 8.69 20.54
N ALA A 341 5.98 8.43 19.86
CA ALA A 341 5.95 7.75 18.58
C ALA A 341 5.44 6.30 18.72
N ALA A 342 4.80 5.79 17.68
CA ALA A 342 4.28 4.43 17.66
C ALA A 342 5.38 3.41 18.03
N GLU A 343 4.99 2.40 18.82
CA GLU A 343 5.94 1.46 19.43
C GLU A 343 6.77 0.70 18.38
N TRP A 344 6.13 0.25 17.31
CA TRP A 344 6.80 -0.46 16.22
C TRP A 344 7.85 0.42 15.52
N LEU A 345 7.58 1.72 15.31
CA LEU A 345 8.56 2.68 14.78
C LEU A 345 9.70 2.91 15.78
N SER A 346 9.40 3.07 17.06
CA SER A 346 10.40 3.27 18.11
C SER A 346 11.34 2.08 18.29
N ARG A 347 10.87 0.87 17.99
CA ARG A 347 11.67 -0.37 17.97
C ARG A 347 12.47 -0.53 16.68
N GLY A 348 12.07 0.15 15.59
CA GLY A 348 12.63 -0.02 14.25
C GLY A 348 12.10 -1.28 13.55
N ASP A 349 10.91 -1.74 13.94
CA ASP A 349 10.21 -2.88 13.32
C ASP A 349 9.49 -2.42 12.04
N ILE A 350 10.30 -2.00 11.05
CA ILE A 350 9.87 -1.46 9.77
C ILE A 350 10.07 -2.54 8.71
N ASN A 351 8.97 -3.04 8.15
CA ASN A 351 9.00 -4.13 7.17
C ASN A 351 7.87 -4.01 6.15
N GLU A 352 8.01 -4.73 5.05
CA GLU A 352 7.07 -4.73 3.92
C GLU A 352 5.71 -5.38 4.24
N ASN A 353 5.61 -6.13 5.32
CA ASN A 353 4.34 -6.73 5.74
C ASN A 353 3.38 -5.69 6.35
N ARG A 354 3.90 -4.54 6.78
CA ARG A 354 3.10 -3.45 7.37
C ARG A 354 2.88 -2.29 6.42
N LEU A 355 3.88 -2.00 5.58
CA LEU A 355 3.92 -0.82 4.74
C LEU A 355 4.15 -1.21 3.28
N GLY A 356 3.57 -0.47 2.35
CA GLY A 356 4.04 -0.54 0.97
C GLY A 356 5.53 -0.21 0.88
N ALA A 357 6.28 -0.93 0.06
CA ALA A 357 7.73 -0.76 -0.07
C ALA A 357 8.14 0.71 -0.34
N MET A 358 7.30 1.46 -1.05
CA MET A 358 7.49 2.89 -1.35
C MET A 358 7.44 3.79 -0.11
N THR A 359 6.76 3.36 0.96
CA THR A 359 6.59 4.12 2.21
C THR A 359 7.72 3.86 3.21
N ILE A 360 8.47 2.76 3.05
CA ILE A 360 9.59 2.39 3.94
C ILE A 360 10.62 3.51 4.12
N PRO A 361 11.05 4.24 3.07
CA PRO A 361 11.99 5.35 3.24
C PRO A 361 11.48 6.45 4.17
N PHE A 362 10.18 6.75 4.13
CA PHE A 362 9.57 7.72 5.05
C PHE A 362 9.55 7.21 6.50
N ALA A 363 9.21 5.94 6.72
CA ALA A 363 9.27 5.31 8.03
C ALA A 363 10.71 5.30 8.60
N HIS A 364 11.70 5.00 7.77
CA HIS A 364 13.12 5.07 8.13
C HIS A 364 13.55 6.50 8.50
N MET A 365 13.04 7.52 7.80
CA MET A 365 13.30 8.93 8.13
C MET A 365 12.77 9.27 9.53
N ILE A 366 11.59 8.78 9.91
CA ILE A 366 11.04 8.97 11.26
C ILE A 366 11.90 8.25 12.30
N TYR A 367 12.26 7.00 12.04
CA TYR A 367 13.09 6.21 12.96
C TYR A 367 14.46 6.85 13.17
N GLY A 368 15.10 7.35 12.10
CA GLY A 368 16.34 8.13 12.21
C GLY A 368 16.16 9.36 13.10
N GLY A 369 15.05 10.09 12.96
CA GLY A 369 14.68 11.21 13.84
C GLY A 369 14.49 10.80 15.30
N ILE A 370 13.87 9.63 15.55
CA ILE A 370 13.73 9.08 16.91
C ILE A 370 15.12 8.77 17.51
N LEU A 371 16.00 8.13 16.76
CA LEU A 371 17.37 7.82 17.23
C LEU A 371 18.16 9.09 17.53
N LEU A 372 18.02 10.14 16.69
CA LEU A 372 18.65 11.44 16.88
C LEU A 372 18.16 12.10 18.17
N ALA A 373 16.84 12.19 18.35
CA ALA A 373 16.22 12.80 19.53
C ALA A 373 16.58 12.06 20.84
N GLN A 374 16.75 10.73 20.75
CA GLN A 374 17.23 9.89 21.85
C GLN A 374 18.75 9.91 22.04
N LYS A 375 19.49 10.69 21.23
CA LYS A 375 20.97 10.80 21.27
C LYS A 375 21.68 9.44 21.07
N LYS A 376 21.07 8.52 20.34
CA LYS A 376 21.64 7.20 20.00
C LYS A 376 22.55 7.29 18.77
N TYR A 377 23.56 8.16 18.83
CA TYR A 377 24.39 8.57 17.69
C TYR A 377 25.09 7.40 16.98
N ALA A 378 25.69 6.48 17.75
CA ALA A 378 26.39 5.32 17.15
C ALA A 378 25.41 4.42 16.36
N LYS A 379 24.18 4.19 16.90
CA LYS A 379 23.14 3.43 16.22
C LYS A 379 22.63 4.18 14.99
N LEU A 380 22.46 5.49 15.08
CA LEU A 380 22.03 6.35 13.98
C LEU A 380 23.04 6.34 12.83
N ALA A 381 24.34 6.50 13.13
CA ALA A 381 25.42 6.45 12.13
C ALA A 381 25.47 5.11 11.39
N ALA A 382 25.25 3.99 12.10
CA ALA A 382 25.19 2.67 11.49
C ALA A 382 23.91 2.43 10.68
N PHE A 383 22.79 3.08 11.07
CA PHE A 383 21.48 2.92 10.41
C PHE A 383 21.38 3.70 9.09
N CYS A 384 21.93 4.91 8.99
CA CYS A 384 21.75 5.77 7.81
C CYS A 384 22.18 5.12 6.48
N PRO A 385 23.32 4.43 6.35
CA PRO A 385 23.68 3.76 5.10
C PRO A 385 22.70 2.65 4.69
N PHE A 386 22.14 1.94 5.66
CA PHE A 386 21.11 0.93 5.42
C PHE A 386 19.82 1.58 4.88
N ALA A 387 19.36 2.66 5.52
CA ALA A 387 18.16 3.38 5.12
C ALA A 387 18.30 4.04 3.73
N GLU A 388 19.49 4.57 3.42
CA GLU A 388 19.82 5.14 2.11
C GLU A 388 19.75 4.06 1.01
N LYS A 389 20.29 2.87 1.27
CA LYS A 389 20.20 1.74 0.35
C LYS A 389 18.74 1.33 0.09
N ALA A 390 17.92 1.26 1.14
CA ALA A 390 16.49 0.97 1.00
C ALA A 390 15.76 2.04 0.17
N ALA A 391 16.07 3.34 0.39
CA ALA A 391 15.53 4.45 -0.38
C ALA A 391 16.00 4.52 -1.84
N SER A 392 17.00 3.70 -2.21
CA SER A 392 17.49 3.65 -3.60
C SER A 392 16.76 2.66 -4.47
N VAL A 393 15.94 1.77 -3.88
CA VAL A 393 15.04 0.86 -4.61
C VAL A 393 13.98 1.64 -5.36
N PHE A 394 13.38 2.63 -4.68
CA PHE A 394 12.47 3.60 -5.30
C PHE A 394 13.09 4.99 -5.12
N PRO A 395 13.56 5.65 -6.21
CA PRO A 395 14.21 6.95 -6.11
C PRO A 395 13.34 7.96 -5.35
N THR A 396 13.89 8.53 -4.29
CA THR A 396 13.23 9.56 -3.49
C THR A 396 14.27 10.51 -2.91
N VAL A 397 14.07 11.82 -3.07
CA VAL A 397 15.04 12.84 -2.68
C VAL A 397 14.96 13.12 -1.18
N LEU A 398 13.77 13.45 -0.68
CA LEU A 398 13.59 13.97 0.67
C LEU A 398 14.10 13.01 1.77
N PRO A 399 13.77 11.71 1.80
CA PRO A 399 14.34 10.79 2.78
C PRO A 399 15.88 10.71 2.71
N LYS A 400 16.48 10.73 1.51
CA LYS A 400 17.94 10.68 1.35
C LYS A 400 18.63 11.91 1.94
N VAL A 401 18.07 13.10 1.73
CA VAL A 401 18.57 14.34 2.36
C VAL A 401 18.52 14.19 3.88
N TYR A 402 17.43 13.69 4.45
CA TYR A 402 17.35 13.44 5.90
C TYR A 402 18.37 12.42 6.39
N PHE A 403 18.64 11.35 5.66
CA PHE A 403 19.64 10.35 6.05
C PHE A 403 21.05 10.94 6.05
N ALA A 404 21.41 11.73 5.06
CA ALA A 404 22.69 12.45 5.02
C ALA A 404 22.82 13.44 6.20
N LEU A 405 21.79 14.25 6.48
CA LEU A 405 21.77 15.15 7.63
C LEU A 405 21.87 14.41 8.97
N TYR A 406 21.15 13.29 9.12
CA TYR A 406 21.23 12.48 10.35
C TYR A 406 22.60 11.84 10.52
N ALA A 407 23.19 11.34 9.43
CA ALA A 407 24.55 10.81 9.47
C ALA A 407 25.58 11.89 9.85
N ALA A 408 25.50 13.06 9.24
CA ALA A 408 26.37 14.19 9.57
C ALA A 408 26.25 14.59 11.05
N LEU A 409 25.03 14.75 11.58
CA LEU A 409 24.79 15.08 12.98
C LEU A 409 25.31 13.98 13.92
N ALA A 410 25.13 12.71 13.57
CA ALA A 410 25.62 11.59 14.36
C ALA A 410 27.13 11.54 14.38
N GLN A 411 27.81 11.69 13.23
CA GLN A 411 29.27 11.69 13.12
C GLN A 411 29.87 12.87 13.90
N ARG A 412 29.30 14.05 13.79
CA ARG A 412 29.72 15.22 14.56
C ARG A 412 29.61 14.98 16.07
N ALA A 413 28.50 14.41 16.53
CA ALA A 413 28.30 14.09 17.95
C ALA A 413 29.27 13.01 18.46
N LEU A 414 29.79 12.15 17.57
CA LEU A 414 30.81 11.14 17.87
C LEU A 414 32.25 11.66 17.76
N GLY A 415 32.45 12.94 17.39
CA GLY A 415 33.76 13.56 17.23
C GLY A 415 34.45 13.32 15.88
N ASN A 416 33.74 12.83 14.88
CA ASN A 416 34.24 12.50 13.55
C ASN A 416 33.94 13.64 12.56
N GLU A 417 34.52 14.82 12.75
CA GLU A 417 34.20 16.05 11.98
C GLU A 417 34.37 15.84 10.45
N ASN A 418 35.47 15.20 9.99
CA ASN A 418 35.70 14.97 8.56
C ASN A 418 34.61 14.10 7.91
N GLU A 419 34.13 13.11 8.64
CA GLU A 419 33.02 12.26 8.14
C GLU A 419 31.68 13.03 8.17
N ALA A 420 31.48 13.87 9.17
CA ALA A 420 30.29 14.74 9.24
C ALA A 420 30.22 15.70 8.06
N GLU A 421 31.34 16.32 7.66
CA GLU A 421 31.41 17.18 6.47
C GLU A 421 31.09 16.42 5.19
N LYS A 422 31.66 15.24 4.99
CA LYS A 422 31.37 14.38 3.82
C LYS A 422 29.89 13.99 3.73
N GLU A 423 29.28 13.66 4.87
CA GLU A 423 27.85 13.33 4.88
C GLU A 423 26.99 14.56 4.58
N LEU A 424 27.38 15.74 5.06
CA LEU A 424 26.66 16.98 4.80
C LEU A 424 26.74 17.40 3.31
N GLU A 425 27.85 17.12 2.62
CA GLU A 425 28.00 17.36 1.17
C GLU A 425 27.06 16.50 0.30
N LYS A 426 26.54 15.39 0.83
CA LYS A 426 25.58 14.54 0.13
C LYS A 426 24.14 15.07 0.24
N ALA A 427 23.84 15.89 1.26
CA ALA A 427 22.51 16.44 1.51
C ALA A 427 22.20 17.62 0.59
#